data_94e6c889f02e9c76049044b058d9961f
#
_entry.id   94e6c889f02e9c76049044b058d9961f
#
_cell.length_a   1.000
_cell.length_b   1.000
_cell.length_c   1.000
_cell.angle_alpha   90.00
_cell.angle_beta   90.00
_cell.angle_gamma   90.00
#
_symmetry.space_group_name_H-M   'P 1'
#
loop_
_entity.id
_entity.type
_entity.pdbx_description
1 polymer ?
#
loop_
_entity_poly.entity_id
_entity_poly.type
_entity_poly.pdbx_seq_one_letter_code
_entity_poly.pdbx_strand_id
1 'polypeptide(L)'
;MTLDPRTPVLVGQAQISQHEDDVSVALGPTQLMAQAVHAAIADAGVSALGTIDALHVLRSLSNREPNPGRSIARQLGLDVRATGLTPHGGNLPQSLVNYSSLAISRGEIDMVVLTGGEASRSRRRAKQSEVQPQWMNASPESAADEAPTAIGDELVMNHEAELALKIALPIQIYPMFETALRAAAQRSVHDHQQLISELWSRFSKVAESNPNAWLQKSYTPEQIRTASPTNRMVGYPYTKLMNSNNDVDMSAALVLCSVERATALGIARDKWVFPQAGTDCYEHNFISHRWSFTDTPAIRLGGEQLQQLTGKHTSEYDFIDLYSCFPSAVQLGAQSLGVSLNQQLTSTGGLSFAGGPFNNYVMNAIATTMHKVREQPQAHGFVWANGGYATKHAFGAYATTPPKNGFAHSSPQNEVDALPKRQVANAAEAVGPAKLEAYSVMHGRNGNPETICASVILPDLRRAWATSNDVQLATEMCEREWVGVPVRLDDAGTLLA
;
A
#
# COMPACT_ATOMS: atom_id res chain seq x y z
N MET A 1 37.23 5.75 -6.14
CA MET A 1 36.65 4.82 -7.12
C MET A 1 35.72 5.64 -8.00
N THR A 2 35.84 5.52 -9.31
CA THR A 2 34.90 6.09 -10.25
C THR A 2 33.57 5.31 -10.10
N LEU A 3 32.47 6.04 -9.91
CA LEU A 3 31.15 5.46 -9.82
C LEU A 3 30.75 4.85 -11.18
N ASP A 4 30.15 3.66 -11.15
CA ASP A 4 29.65 3.01 -12.38
C ASP A 4 28.61 3.93 -13.04
N PRO A 5 28.79 4.34 -14.31
CA PRO A 5 27.88 5.23 -15.02
C PRO A 5 26.44 4.66 -15.13
N ARG A 6 26.27 3.34 -15.07
CA ARG A 6 24.97 2.67 -15.12
C ARG A 6 24.29 2.51 -13.74
N THR A 7 24.88 3.03 -12.66
CA THR A 7 24.25 3.01 -11.35
C THR A 7 22.93 3.81 -11.37
N PRO A 8 21.78 3.23 -10.97
CA PRO A 8 20.53 3.96 -10.89
C PRO A 8 20.54 4.97 -9.73
N VAL A 9 20.01 6.15 -9.96
CA VAL A 9 19.93 7.23 -8.98
C VAL A 9 18.63 7.98 -9.09
N LEU A 10 17.89 8.11 -7.99
CA LEU A 10 16.74 9.00 -7.84
C LEU A 10 17.27 10.43 -7.68
N VAL A 11 16.81 11.33 -8.53
CA VAL A 11 17.32 12.71 -8.59
C VAL A 11 16.27 13.76 -8.32
N GLY A 12 14.98 13.41 -8.51
CA GLY A 12 13.85 14.31 -8.26
C GLY A 12 12.70 13.61 -7.61
N GLN A 13 11.97 14.30 -6.76
CA GLN A 13 10.76 13.82 -6.09
C GLN A 13 9.78 14.97 -5.85
N ALA A 14 8.50 14.66 -5.84
CA ALA A 14 7.47 15.61 -5.39
C ALA A 14 6.23 14.88 -4.90
N GLN A 15 5.51 15.57 -4.03
CA GLN A 15 4.22 15.15 -3.50
C GLN A 15 3.25 16.33 -3.61
N ILE A 16 2.04 16.08 -4.07
CA ILE A 16 0.98 17.08 -4.21
C ILE A 16 -0.25 16.63 -3.43
N SER A 17 -0.81 17.52 -2.62
CA SER A 17 -2.09 17.32 -1.93
C SER A 17 -3.01 18.48 -2.27
N GLN A 18 -4.21 18.18 -2.77
CA GLN A 18 -5.23 19.17 -3.13
C GLN A 18 -6.39 19.14 -2.13
N HIS A 19 -6.60 20.24 -1.43
CA HIS A 19 -7.72 20.43 -0.49
C HIS A 19 -8.82 21.33 -1.05
N GLU A 20 -8.97 21.37 -2.39
CA GLU A 20 -9.96 22.22 -3.06
C GLU A 20 -11.40 21.77 -2.71
N ASP A 21 -12.22 22.74 -2.32
CA ASP A 21 -13.62 22.52 -1.97
C ASP A 21 -14.58 22.77 -3.13
N ASP A 22 -14.20 23.63 -4.06
CA ASP A 22 -14.96 23.86 -5.28
C ASP A 22 -14.63 22.78 -6.33
N VAL A 23 -15.57 21.88 -6.50
CA VAL A 23 -15.45 20.74 -7.44
C VAL A 23 -15.28 21.20 -8.88
N SER A 24 -15.79 22.40 -9.24
CA SER A 24 -15.74 22.92 -10.62
C SER A 24 -14.32 23.30 -11.05
N VAL A 25 -13.44 23.62 -10.10
CA VAL A 25 -12.04 24.00 -10.33
C VAL A 25 -11.05 22.95 -9.83
N ALA A 26 -11.52 21.93 -9.10
CA ALA A 26 -10.66 20.86 -8.61
C ALA A 26 -10.02 20.08 -9.75
N LEU A 27 -8.71 19.83 -9.63
CA LEU A 27 -7.92 19.10 -10.61
C LEU A 27 -8.22 17.60 -10.55
N GLY A 28 -8.20 16.98 -11.71
CA GLY A 28 -8.30 15.52 -11.83
C GLY A 28 -6.96 14.79 -11.62
N PRO A 29 -6.98 13.46 -11.60
CA PRO A 29 -5.79 12.66 -11.33
C PRO A 29 -4.63 12.96 -12.27
N THR A 30 -4.86 13.06 -13.58
CA THR A 30 -3.83 13.33 -14.58
C THR A 30 -3.19 14.72 -14.39
N GLN A 31 -3.98 15.72 -14.05
CA GLN A 31 -3.49 17.08 -13.81
C GLN A 31 -2.67 17.15 -12.51
N LEU A 32 -3.11 16.44 -11.45
CA LEU A 32 -2.34 16.32 -10.20
C LEU A 32 -1.01 15.58 -10.46
N MET A 33 -1.02 14.52 -11.23
CA MET A 33 0.20 13.81 -11.64
C MET A 33 1.13 14.70 -12.47
N ALA A 34 0.60 15.50 -13.39
CA ALA A 34 1.39 16.46 -14.15
C ALA A 34 2.05 17.51 -13.25
N GLN A 35 1.33 18.03 -12.25
CA GLN A 35 1.93 18.92 -11.25
C GLN A 35 3.05 18.24 -10.46
N ALA A 36 2.85 16.99 -10.03
CA ALA A 36 3.87 16.24 -9.32
C ALA A 36 5.11 15.99 -10.18
N VAL A 37 4.94 15.61 -11.45
CA VAL A 37 6.05 15.45 -12.40
C VAL A 37 6.82 16.74 -12.61
N HIS A 38 6.11 17.86 -12.84
CA HIS A 38 6.74 19.17 -12.99
C HIS A 38 7.55 19.55 -11.74
N ALA A 39 6.98 19.36 -10.55
CA ALA A 39 7.66 19.67 -9.31
C ALA A 39 8.85 18.73 -9.04
N ALA A 40 8.78 17.44 -9.43
CA ALA A 40 9.88 16.50 -9.31
C ALA A 40 11.07 16.86 -10.24
N ILE A 41 10.78 17.36 -11.44
CA ILE A 41 11.81 17.91 -12.35
C ILE A 41 12.48 19.15 -11.73
N ALA A 42 11.71 20.03 -11.14
CA ALA A 42 12.23 21.20 -10.43
C ALA A 42 13.07 20.81 -9.20
N ASP A 43 12.65 19.78 -8.43
CA ASP A 43 13.44 19.25 -7.30
C ASP A 43 14.79 18.70 -7.74
N ALA A 44 14.89 18.13 -8.94
CA ALA A 44 16.19 17.71 -9.51
C ALA A 44 17.13 18.90 -9.80
N GLY A 45 16.66 20.14 -9.75
CA GLY A 45 17.42 21.34 -9.97
C GLY A 45 17.73 21.64 -11.44
N VAL A 46 16.95 21.08 -12.37
CA VAL A 46 17.12 21.29 -13.82
C VAL A 46 15.84 21.83 -14.44
N SER A 47 15.98 22.60 -15.52
CA SER A 47 14.83 23.17 -16.24
C SER A 47 14.20 22.18 -17.21
N ALA A 48 14.93 21.16 -17.66
CA ALA A 48 14.47 20.12 -18.56
C ALA A 48 15.28 18.84 -18.38
N LEU A 49 14.63 17.72 -18.61
CA LEU A 49 15.28 16.39 -18.55
C LEU A 49 15.84 15.94 -19.92
N GLY A 50 15.51 16.66 -21.01
CA GLY A 50 15.72 16.17 -22.37
C GLY A 50 14.81 14.96 -22.69
N THR A 51 15.24 14.07 -23.56
CA THR A 51 14.48 12.86 -23.90
C THR A 51 14.38 11.93 -22.68
N ILE A 52 13.17 11.50 -22.37
CA ILE A 52 12.81 10.56 -21.31
C ILE A 52 12.49 9.22 -22.00
N ASP A 53 13.16 8.14 -21.60
CA ASP A 53 12.95 6.82 -22.22
C ASP A 53 11.56 6.27 -21.91
N ALA A 54 11.10 6.45 -20.64
CA ALA A 54 9.76 6.00 -20.26
C ALA A 54 9.11 6.92 -19.21
N LEU A 55 7.78 7.10 -19.31
CA LEU A 55 6.94 7.65 -18.28
C LEU A 55 5.96 6.57 -17.82
N HIS A 56 6.17 6.06 -16.60
CA HIS A 56 5.36 5.00 -16.03
C HIS A 56 4.35 5.56 -15.05
N VAL A 57 3.09 5.21 -15.25
CA VAL A 57 1.98 5.67 -14.42
C VAL A 57 1.39 4.51 -13.62
N LEU A 58 1.19 4.73 -12.34
CA LEU A 58 0.39 3.83 -11.50
C LEU A 58 -1.09 3.97 -11.89
N ARG A 59 -1.75 2.84 -12.14
CA ARG A 59 -3.19 2.84 -12.45
C ARG A 59 -3.99 3.49 -11.33
N SER A 60 -4.79 4.47 -11.70
CA SER A 60 -5.66 5.23 -10.80
C SER A 60 -7.10 4.72 -10.89
N LEU A 61 -7.81 4.65 -9.75
CA LEU A 61 -9.24 4.30 -9.70
C LEU A 61 -10.13 5.48 -10.08
N SER A 62 -9.66 6.70 -9.88
CA SER A 62 -10.42 7.92 -10.19
C SER A 62 -10.21 8.41 -11.63
N ASN A 63 -9.16 7.95 -12.32
CA ASN A 63 -8.83 8.34 -13.69
C ASN A 63 -9.63 7.53 -14.73
N ARG A 64 -9.91 8.16 -15.88
CA ARG A 64 -10.60 7.55 -17.03
C ARG A 64 -9.77 7.58 -18.30
N GLU A 65 -8.61 8.23 -18.28
CA GLU A 65 -7.76 8.32 -19.47
C GLU A 65 -7.10 6.97 -19.80
N PRO A 66 -7.17 6.53 -21.08
CA PRO A 66 -6.56 5.26 -21.51
C PRO A 66 -5.04 5.28 -21.37
N ASN A 67 -4.39 6.40 -21.71
CA ASN A 67 -2.95 6.60 -21.58
C ASN A 67 -2.63 7.91 -20.83
N PRO A 68 -2.71 7.90 -19.47
CA PRO A 68 -2.42 9.10 -18.68
C PRO A 68 -0.98 9.58 -18.83
N GLY A 69 -0.02 8.70 -19.10
CA GLY A 69 1.37 9.07 -19.35
C GLY A 69 1.54 9.95 -20.59
N ARG A 70 0.84 9.66 -21.67
CA ARG A 70 0.86 10.48 -22.90
C ARG A 70 0.19 11.85 -22.66
N SER A 71 -0.91 11.86 -21.92
CA SER A 71 -1.58 13.12 -21.52
C SER A 71 -0.69 14.02 -20.68
N ILE A 72 0.03 13.46 -19.69
CA ILE A 72 1.00 14.18 -18.86
C ILE A 72 2.14 14.72 -19.74
N ALA A 73 2.71 13.91 -20.61
CA ALA A 73 3.79 14.31 -21.51
C ALA A 73 3.37 15.49 -22.40
N ARG A 74 2.16 15.43 -22.97
CA ARG A 74 1.58 16.50 -23.81
C ARG A 74 1.37 17.78 -23.00
N GLN A 75 0.78 17.67 -21.81
CA GLN A 75 0.49 18.81 -20.94
C GLN A 75 1.77 19.56 -20.53
N LEU A 76 2.86 18.85 -20.31
CA LEU A 76 4.12 19.43 -19.85
C LEU A 76 5.15 19.67 -20.99
N GLY A 77 4.82 19.32 -22.23
CA GLY A 77 5.75 19.43 -23.37
C GLY A 77 6.98 18.52 -23.21
N LEU A 78 6.84 17.34 -22.58
CA LEU A 78 7.95 16.42 -22.36
C LEU A 78 8.18 15.53 -23.61
N ASP A 79 9.44 15.33 -23.96
CA ASP A 79 9.87 14.37 -24.98
C ASP A 79 9.98 12.98 -24.34
N VAL A 80 8.91 12.16 -24.49
CA VAL A 80 8.78 10.82 -23.88
C VAL A 80 8.68 9.77 -24.98
N ARG A 81 9.62 8.82 -25.02
CA ARG A 81 9.66 7.74 -26.02
C ARG A 81 8.53 6.73 -25.81
N ALA A 82 8.37 6.23 -24.58
CA ALA A 82 7.39 5.22 -24.24
C ALA A 82 6.58 5.59 -22.99
N THR A 83 5.33 5.12 -22.91
CA THR A 83 4.51 5.23 -21.72
C THR A 83 4.13 3.85 -21.18
N GLY A 84 4.08 3.69 -19.88
CA GLY A 84 3.68 2.46 -19.22
C GLY A 84 2.57 2.68 -18.20
N LEU A 85 1.72 1.67 -18.04
CA LEU A 85 0.63 1.66 -17.07
C LEU A 85 0.64 0.36 -16.28
N THR A 86 0.60 0.46 -14.95
CA THR A 86 0.58 -0.71 -14.08
C THR A 86 -0.83 -1.30 -13.92
N PRO A 87 -0.97 -2.54 -13.44
CA PRO A 87 -2.21 -3.05 -12.87
C PRO A 87 -2.53 -2.37 -11.52
N HIS A 88 -3.49 -2.93 -10.75
CA HIS A 88 -3.79 -2.45 -9.41
C HIS A 88 -2.90 -3.10 -8.34
N GLY A 89 -2.31 -2.29 -7.44
CA GLY A 89 -1.53 -2.79 -6.30
C GLY A 89 -0.77 -1.71 -5.57
N GLY A 90 -0.91 -1.66 -4.25
CA GLY A 90 -0.16 -0.73 -3.40
C GLY A 90 1.33 -1.03 -3.29
N ASN A 91 1.79 -2.21 -3.72
CA ASN A 91 3.21 -2.57 -3.85
C ASN A 91 3.90 -1.91 -5.04
N LEU A 92 3.13 -1.54 -6.06
CA LEU A 92 3.64 -1.18 -7.38
C LEU A 92 4.54 0.07 -7.44
N PRO A 93 4.40 1.11 -6.61
CA PRO A 93 5.39 2.19 -6.62
C PRO A 93 6.81 1.70 -6.34
N GLN A 94 6.97 0.82 -5.35
CA GLN A 94 8.28 0.24 -5.03
C GLN A 94 8.73 -0.75 -6.11
N SER A 95 7.82 -1.59 -6.61
CA SER A 95 8.12 -2.50 -7.72
C SER A 95 8.57 -1.75 -8.98
N LEU A 96 7.99 -0.58 -9.29
CA LEU A 96 8.44 0.27 -10.40
C LEU A 96 9.85 0.82 -10.20
N VAL A 97 10.21 1.23 -8.96
CA VAL A 97 11.58 1.66 -8.66
C VAL A 97 12.54 0.48 -8.85
N ASN A 98 12.20 -0.71 -8.35
CA ASN A 98 13.01 -1.92 -8.51
C ASN A 98 13.20 -2.27 -9.99
N TYR A 99 12.12 -2.36 -10.75
CA TYR A 99 12.10 -2.64 -12.19
C TYR A 99 12.95 -1.63 -12.98
N SER A 100 12.72 -0.34 -12.76
CA SER A 100 13.42 0.73 -13.47
C SER A 100 14.90 0.79 -13.11
N SER A 101 15.25 0.55 -11.83
CA SER A 101 16.64 0.49 -11.39
C SER A 101 17.40 -0.65 -12.06
N LEU A 102 16.74 -1.81 -12.23
CA LEU A 102 17.31 -2.96 -12.91
C LEU A 102 17.51 -2.68 -14.40
N ALA A 103 16.54 -2.06 -15.07
CA ALA A 103 16.62 -1.68 -16.49
C ALA A 103 17.76 -0.66 -16.73
N ILE A 104 17.92 0.33 -15.85
CA ILE A 104 19.06 1.29 -15.91
C ILE A 104 20.38 0.57 -15.72
N SER A 105 20.51 -0.30 -14.72
CA SER A 105 21.74 -1.05 -14.46
C SER A 105 22.16 -1.92 -15.66
N ARG A 106 21.21 -2.42 -16.42
CA ARG A 106 21.45 -3.22 -17.64
C ARG A 106 21.70 -2.39 -18.90
N GLY A 107 21.52 -1.08 -18.83
CA GLY A 107 21.67 -0.19 -19.95
C GLY A 107 20.50 -0.23 -20.94
N GLU A 108 19.35 -0.73 -20.54
CA GLU A 108 18.12 -0.79 -21.35
C GLU A 108 17.47 0.58 -21.47
N ILE A 109 17.54 1.40 -20.41
CA ILE A 109 17.07 2.79 -20.37
C ILE A 109 18.06 3.65 -19.59
N ASP A 110 18.03 4.98 -19.81
CA ASP A 110 18.83 5.96 -19.09
C ASP A 110 18.02 6.79 -18.10
N MET A 111 16.73 7.02 -18.40
CA MET A 111 15.87 7.88 -17.62
C MET A 111 14.41 7.45 -17.66
N VAL A 112 13.79 7.43 -16.50
CA VAL A 112 12.36 7.17 -16.33
C VAL A 112 11.74 8.17 -15.35
N VAL A 113 10.52 8.59 -15.64
CA VAL A 113 9.66 9.31 -14.71
C VAL A 113 8.56 8.36 -14.22
N LEU A 114 8.40 8.27 -12.91
CA LEU A 114 7.36 7.47 -12.25
C LEU A 114 6.37 8.40 -11.62
N THR A 115 5.07 8.15 -11.80
CA THR A 115 4.02 8.98 -11.17
C THR A 115 2.76 8.18 -10.91
N GLY A 116 1.97 8.66 -9.97
CA GLY A 116 0.65 8.15 -9.65
C GLY A 116 -0.16 9.18 -8.88
N GLY A 117 -1.47 9.03 -8.91
CA GLY A 117 -2.34 9.97 -8.20
C GLY A 117 -3.79 9.58 -8.24
N GLU A 118 -4.54 10.14 -7.30
CA GLU A 118 -5.99 9.99 -7.16
C GLU A 118 -6.64 11.34 -6.90
N ALA A 119 -7.86 11.52 -7.42
CA ALA A 119 -8.76 12.63 -7.07
C ALA A 119 -10.08 12.06 -6.52
N SER A 120 -9.97 11.16 -5.55
CA SER A 120 -11.11 10.39 -5.02
C SER A 120 -12.09 11.26 -4.23
N ARG A 121 -11.58 12.23 -3.47
CA ARG A 121 -12.37 13.20 -2.73
C ARG A 121 -13.19 14.08 -3.68
N SER A 122 -12.54 14.70 -4.66
CA SER A 122 -13.21 15.54 -5.65
C SER A 122 -14.21 14.75 -6.49
N ARG A 123 -13.87 13.51 -6.90
CA ARG A 123 -14.79 12.62 -7.62
C ARG A 123 -16.03 12.27 -6.80
N ARG A 124 -15.89 11.98 -5.51
CA ARG A 124 -17.01 11.72 -4.60
C ARG A 124 -17.89 12.95 -4.46
N ARG A 125 -17.30 14.13 -4.25
CA ARG A 125 -18.04 15.40 -4.13
C ARG A 125 -18.74 15.77 -5.42
N ALA A 126 -18.11 15.60 -6.58
CA ALA A 126 -18.72 15.79 -7.89
C ALA A 126 -20.00 14.97 -8.05
N LYS A 127 -19.96 13.69 -7.68
CA LYS A 127 -21.14 12.82 -7.71
C LYS A 127 -22.25 13.26 -6.77
N GLN A 128 -21.91 13.88 -5.64
CA GLN A 128 -22.88 14.35 -4.63
C GLN A 128 -23.52 15.70 -5.00
N SER A 129 -22.78 16.57 -5.68
CA SER A 129 -23.23 17.91 -6.10
C SER A 129 -23.79 17.96 -7.52
N GLU A 130 -23.82 16.82 -8.24
CA GLU A 130 -24.23 16.72 -9.64
C GLU A 130 -23.36 17.57 -10.61
N VAL A 131 -22.25 18.12 -10.13
CA VAL A 131 -21.26 18.81 -10.94
C VAL A 131 -20.38 17.78 -11.65
N GLN A 132 -20.18 17.94 -12.96
CA GLN A 132 -19.31 17.06 -13.75
C GLN A 132 -18.05 17.80 -14.21
N PRO A 133 -16.94 17.74 -13.47
CA PRO A 133 -15.67 18.28 -13.94
C PRO A 133 -15.23 17.63 -15.26
N GLN A 134 -14.59 18.40 -16.13
CA GLN A 134 -14.19 17.94 -17.46
C GLN A 134 -13.29 16.70 -17.40
N TRP A 135 -12.42 16.58 -16.39
CA TRP A 135 -11.50 15.47 -16.21
C TRP A 135 -12.19 14.12 -15.85
N MET A 136 -13.47 14.12 -15.52
CA MET A 136 -14.21 12.87 -15.26
C MET A 136 -14.48 12.05 -16.54
N ASN A 137 -14.28 12.66 -17.69
CA ASN A 137 -14.39 12.00 -19.00
C ASN A 137 -13.01 12.03 -19.69
N ALA A 138 -12.69 10.97 -20.42
CA ALA A 138 -11.50 10.99 -21.27
C ALA A 138 -11.65 12.08 -22.35
N SER A 139 -10.58 12.85 -22.60
CA SER A 139 -10.59 13.80 -23.71
C SER A 139 -10.59 13.08 -25.05
N PRO A 140 -11.14 13.67 -26.14
CA PRO A 140 -11.06 13.08 -27.48
C PRO A 140 -9.61 12.80 -27.91
N GLU A 141 -8.67 13.66 -27.54
CA GLU A 141 -7.24 13.50 -27.84
C GLU A 141 -6.65 12.31 -27.10
N SER A 142 -6.96 12.16 -25.82
CA SER A 142 -6.53 11.03 -24.99
C SER A 142 -7.11 9.69 -25.48
N ALA A 143 -8.34 9.70 -26.02
CA ALA A 143 -8.97 8.52 -26.59
C ALA A 143 -8.28 8.03 -27.88
N ALA A 144 -7.55 8.91 -28.58
CA ALA A 144 -6.80 8.58 -29.79
C ALA A 144 -5.33 8.17 -29.51
N ASP A 145 -4.86 8.27 -28.26
CA ASP A 145 -3.49 7.90 -27.90
C ASP A 145 -3.28 6.38 -28.05
N GLU A 146 -2.06 6.00 -28.43
CA GLU A 146 -1.63 4.59 -28.39
C GLU A 146 -1.76 4.03 -26.97
N ALA A 147 -2.10 2.76 -26.85
CA ALA A 147 -2.18 2.08 -25.57
C ALA A 147 -0.80 2.08 -24.88
N PRO A 148 -0.72 2.38 -23.58
CA PRO A 148 0.53 2.30 -22.83
C PRO A 148 0.99 0.85 -22.73
N THR A 149 2.29 0.62 -22.60
CA THR A 149 2.83 -0.70 -22.27
C THR A 149 2.32 -1.15 -20.91
N ALA A 150 1.78 -2.36 -20.82
CA ALA A 150 1.40 -2.96 -19.55
C ALA A 150 2.66 -3.32 -18.74
N ILE A 151 2.72 -2.92 -17.46
CA ILE A 151 3.87 -3.19 -16.59
C ILE A 151 3.42 -4.02 -15.38
N GLY A 152 3.80 -5.29 -15.37
CA GLY A 152 3.39 -6.24 -14.34
C GLY A 152 2.04 -6.90 -14.66
N ASP A 153 1.67 -7.86 -13.82
CA ASP A 153 0.50 -8.72 -14.00
C ASP A 153 -0.64 -8.36 -13.05
N GLU A 154 -1.87 -8.43 -13.53
CA GLU A 154 -3.06 -8.36 -12.69
C GLU A 154 -3.26 -9.72 -11.99
N LEU A 155 -3.28 -9.73 -10.67
CA LEU A 155 -3.47 -10.93 -9.88
C LEU A 155 -4.93 -11.08 -9.43
N VAL A 156 -5.52 -12.24 -9.64
CA VAL A 156 -6.79 -12.62 -9.02
C VAL A 156 -6.53 -12.94 -7.55
N MET A 157 -7.12 -12.18 -6.63
CA MET A 157 -6.84 -12.26 -5.18
C MET A 157 -7.96 -12.85 -4.34
N ASN A 158 -9.15 -13.08 -4.92
CA ASN A 158 -10.28 -13.64 -4.20
C ASN A 158 -10.60 -15.04 -4.72
N HIS A 159 -10.71 -15.99 -3.80
CA HIS A 159 -11.18 -17.35 -4.08
C HIS A 159 -12.70 -17.36 -4.28
N GLU A 160 -13.22 -18.28 -5.09
CA GLU A 160 -14.65 -18.41 -5.33
C GLU A 160 -15.48 -18.59 -4.05
N ALA A 161 -14.94 -19.33 -3.05
CA ALA A 161 -15.60 -19.51 -1.75
C ALA A 161 -15.72 -18.22 -0.95
N GLU A 162 -14.76 -17.27 -1.09
CA GLU A 162 -14.84 -15.93 -0.49
C GLU A 162 -15.94 -15.10 -1.20
N LEU A 163 -15.91 -15.10 -2.54
CA LEU A 163 -16.85 -14.35 -3.37
C LEU A 163 -18.29 -14.82 -3.21
N ALA A 164 -18.51 -16.14 -3.05
CA ALA A 164 -19.83 -16.71 -2.81
C ALA A 164 -20.54 -16.13 -1.57
N LEU A 165 -19.74 -15.77 -0.54
CA LEU A 165 -20.23 -15.14 0.69
C LEU A 165 -20.01 -13.61 0.72
N LYS A 166 -19.63 -13.00 -0.43
CA LYS A 166 -19.37 -11.56 -0.57
C LYS A 166 -18.26 -11.04 0.36
N ILE A 167 -17.30 -11.89 0.69
CA ILE A 167 -16.11 -11.51 1.45
C ILE A 167 -15.01 -11.13 0.44
N ALA A 168 -14.91 -9.85 0.11
CA ALA A 168 -14.04 -9.36 -0.96
C ALA A 168 -13.44 -7.97 -0.68
N LEU A 169 -13.73 -7.38 0.47
CA LEU A 169 -13.26 -6.04 0.78
C LEU A 169 -12.13 -6.06 1.81
N PRO A 170 -11.11 -5.20 1.68
CA PRO A 170 -10.03 -5.11 2.67
C PRO A 170 -10.54 -4.90 4.11
N ILE A 171 -11.61 -4.11 4.28
CA ILE A 171 -12.22 -3.86 5.59
C ILE A 171 -12.91 -5.09 6.20
N GLN A 172 -13.18 -6.13 5.42
CA GLN A 172 -13.70 -7.41 5.93
C GLN A 172 -12.55 -8.34 6.33
N ILE A 173 -11.41 -8.27 5.64
CA ILE A 173 -10.30 -9.23 5.75
C ILE A 173 -9.22 -8.77 6.73
N TYR A 174 -8.77 -7.51 6.70
CA TYR A 174 -7.74 -7.03 7.62
C TYR A 174 -8.14 -7.10 9.11
N PRO A 175 -9.42 -6.89 9.49
CA PRO A 175 -9.86 -7.18 10.85
C PRO A 175 -9.75 -8.66 11.25
N MET A 176 -9.79 -9.60 10.29
CA MET A 176 -9.57 -11.03 10.59
C MET A 176 -8.11 -11.31 10.94
N PHE A 177 -7.14 -10.68 10.27
CA PHE A 177 -5.75 -10.72 10.73
C PHE A 177 -5.63 -10.18 12.16
N GLU A 178 -6.34 -9.09 12.46
CA GLU A 178 -6.28 -8.46 13.78
C GLU A 178 -6.83 -9.37 14.89
N THR A 179 -7.99 -10.00 14.67
CA THR A 179 -8.57 -10.93 15.66
C THR A 179 -7.70 -12.17 15.84
N ALA A 180 -7.11 -12.69 14.76
CA ALA A 180 -6.16 -13.82 14.83
C ALA A 180 -4.88 -13.44 15.59
N LEU A 181 -4.29 -12.27 15.32
CA LEU A 181 -3.10 -11.76 16.02
C LEU A 181 -3.37 -11.53 17.52
N ARG A 182 -4.54 -11.00 17.87
CA ARG A 182 -4.97 -10.85 19.25
C ARG A 182 -5.01 -12.19 19.99
N ALA A 183 -5.69 -13.17 19.38
CA ALA A 183 -5.84 -14.49 19.96
C ALA A 183 -4.50 -15.23 20.10
N ALA A 184 -3.64 -15.19 19.06
CA ALA A 184 -2.31 -15.77 19.10
C ALA A 184 -1.43 -15.17 20.20
N ALA A 185 -1.57 -13.86 20.45
CA ALA A 185 -0.87 -13.18 21.52
C ALA A 185 -1.55 -13.33 22.90
N GLN A 186 -2.66 -14.04 23.00
CA GLN A 186 -3.46 -14.24 24.24
C GLN A 186 -3.83 -12.91 24.94
N ARG A 187 -4.09 -11.86 24.16
CA ARG A 187 -4.47 -10.54 24.68
C ARG A 187 -5.98 -10.46 24.87
N SER A 188 -6.41 -9.77 25.92
CA SER A 188 -7.81 -9.37 26.05
C SER A 188 -8.21 -8.42 24.92
N VAL A 189 -9.50 -8.31 24.63
CA VAL A 189 -10.03 -7.33 23.66
C VAL A 189 -9.57 -5.91 24.06
N HIS A 190 -9.66 -5.57 25.34
CA HIS A 190 -9.26 -4.26 25.86
C HIS A 190 -7.77 -3.97 25.65
N ASP A 191 -6.89 -4.88 26.06
CA ASP A 191 -5.44 -4.66 25.97
C ASP A 191 -4.97 -4.58 24.51
N HIS A 192 -5.62 -5.35 23.64
CA HIS A 192 -5.29 -5.30 22.21
C HIS A 192 -5.77 -4.00 21.57
N GLN A 193 -6.96 -3.50 21.91
CA GLN A 193 -7.44 -2.18 21.48
C GLN A 193 -6.52 -1.05 21.98
N GLN A 194 -6.01 -1.16 23.19
CA GLN A 194 -5.02 -0.22 23.73
C GLN A 194 -3.75 -0.23 22.87
N LEU A 195 -3.18 -1.41 22.59
CA LEU A 195 -1.96 -1.58 21.80
C LEU A 195 -2.09 -0.95 20.40
N ILE A 196 -3.16 -1.29 19.65
CA ILE A 196 -3.30 -0.82 18.27
C ILE A 196 -3.63 0.68 18.21
N SER A 197 -4.34 1.22 19.20
CA SER A 197 -4.61 2.66 19.28
C SER A 197 -3.37 3.46 19.69
N GLU A 198 -2.50 2.95 20.52
CA GLU A 198 -1.20 3.55 20.84
C GLU A 198 -0.26 3.55 19.63
N LEU A 199 -0.22 2.45 18.89
CA LEU A 199 0.52 2.38 17.63
C LEU A 199 0.04 3.45 16.66
N TRP A 200 -1.28 3.57 16.44
CA TRP A 200 -1.87 4.56 15.53
C TRP A 200 -1.72 6.00 16.02
N SER A 201 -1.74 6.23 17.33
CA SER A 201 -1.44 7.55 17.88
C SER A 201 -0.04 8.03 17.50
N ARG A 202 0.98 7.14 17.56
CA ARG A 202 2.34 7.47 17.10
C ARG A 202 2.39 7.79 15.59
N PHE A 203 1.63 7.06 14.77
CA PHE A 203 1.51 7.36 13.33
C PHE A 203 0.90 8.74 13.10
N SER A 204 -0.18 9.07 13.80
CA SER A 204 -0.81 10.40 13.67
C SER A 204 0.13 11.54 14.09
N LYS A 205 1.00 11.30 15.06
CA LYS A 205 1.99 12.29 15.50
C LYS A 205 3.06 12.55 14.44
N VAL A 206 3.44 11.54 13.64
CA VAL A 206 4.32 11.74 12.48
C VAL A 206 3.60 12.54 11.39
N ALA A 207 2.34 12.21 11.10
CA ALA A 207 1.55 12.94 10.12
C ALA A 207 1.36 14.42 10.49
N GLU A 208 1.22 14.76 11.77
CA GLU A 208 1.11 16.15 12.26
C GLU A 208 2.32 17.01 11.82
N SER A 209 3.51 16.43 11.80
CA SER A 209 4.74 17.13 11.40
C SER A 209 5.09 16.99 9.91
N ASN A 210 4.38 16.14 9.17
CA ASN A 210 4.63 15.96 7.74
C ASN A 210 3.82 16.97 6.91
N PRO A 211 4.46 17.93 6.21
CA PRO A 211 3.77 18.95 5.43
C PRO A 211 2.95 18.39 4.26
N ASN A 212 3.25 17.16 3.81
CA ASN A 212 2.55 16.48 2.73
C ASN A 212 1.40 15.57 3.23
N ALA A 213 1.22 15.43 4.55
CA ALA A 213 0.16 14.60 5.10
C ALA A 213 -1.21 15.23 4.88
N TRP A 214 -2.20 14.38 4.56
CA TRP A 214 -3.59 14.81 4.37
C TRP A 214 -4.24 15.32 5.66
N LEU A 215 -4.01 14.64 6.78
CA LEU A 215 -4.45 15.03 8.12
C LEU A 215 -3.23 15.40 8.96
N GLN A 216 -2.88 16.69 8.99
CA GLN A 216 -1.78 17.22 9.81
C GLN A 216 -2.24 17.43 11.27
N LYS A 217 -2.61 16.34 11.93
CA LYS A 217 -3.15 16.35 13.28
C LYS A 217 -2.82 15.06 14.03
N SER A 218 -2.36 15.20 15.27
CA SER A 218 -2.22 14.08 16.20
C SER A 218 -3.53 13.74 16.89
N TYR A 219 -3.69 12.45 17.21
CA TYR A 219 -4.83 11.91 17.94
C TYR A 219 -4.33 11.10 19.14
N THR A 220 -5.00 11.20 20.27
CA THR A 220 -4.71 10.33 21.41
C THR A 220 -5.19 8.91 21.15
N PRO A 221 -4.61 7.89 21.82
CA PRO A 221 -5.11 6.51 21.72
C PRO A 221 -6.62 6.39 22.01
N GLU A 222 -7.10 7.14 23.00
CA GLU A 222 -8.52 7.21 23.34
C GLU A 222 -9.39 7.69 22.18
N GLN A 223 -8.99 8.80 21.52
CA GLN A 223 -9.71 9.34 20.38
C GLN A 223 -9.75 8.37 19.20
N ILE A 224 -8.71 7.55 19.04
CA ILE A 224 -8.61 6.58 17.96
C ILE A 224 -9.51 5.37 18.20
N ARG A 225 -9.48 4.77 19.40
CA ARG A 225 -10.25 3.55 19.71
C ARG A 225 -11.72 3.80 20.01
N THR A 226 -12.07 5.01 20.47
CA THR A 226 -13.44 5.32 20.90
C THR A 226 -14.31 5.72 19.70
N ALA A 227 -15.39 4.98 19.49
CA ALA A 227 -16.36 5.31 18.47
C ALA A 227 -17.07 6.64 18.78
N SER A 228 -17.24 7.48 17.76
CA SER A 228 -17.92 8.77 17.85
C SER A 228 -18.58 9.11 16.50
N PRO A 229 -19.41 10.16 16.40
CA PRO A 229 -20.03 10.57 15.13
C PRO A 229 -19.01 10.82 14.00
N THR A 230 -17.80 11.28 14.32
CA THR A 230 -16.73 11.52 13.34
C THR A 230 -15.76 10.35 13.21
N ASN A 231 -15.77 9.40 14.16
CA ASN A 231 -14.92 8.22 14.20
C ASN A 231 -15.74 6.96 14.48
N ARG A 232 -16.74 6.66 13.64
CA ARG A 232 -17.62 5.50 13.84
C ARG A 232 -16.84 4.19 13.75
N MET A 233 -17.36 3.12 14.35
CA MET A 233 -16.93 1.75 14.03
C MET A 233 -17.23 1.44 12.55
N VAL A 234 -16.33 0.78 11.86
CA VAL A 234 -16.49 0.41 10.43
C VAL A 234 -16.52 -1.10 10.26
N GLY A 235 -15.48 -1.77 10.67
CA GLY A 235 -15.36 -3.23 10.71
C GLY A 235 -14.57 -3.58 11.96
N TYR A 236 -15.26 -4.13 12.98
CA TYR A 236 -14.62 -4.47 14.25
C TYR A 236 -13.37 -5.34 14.03
N PRO A 237 -12.21 -4.97 14.63
CA PRO A 237 -12.06 -4.03 15.74
C PRO A 237 -11.72 -2.57 15.35
N TYR A 238 -11.93 -2.13 14.10
CA TYR A 238 -11.45 -0.85 13.58
C TYR A 238 -12.50 0.25 13.55
N THR A 239 -12.20 1.35 14.21
CA THR A 239 -12.88 2.63 13.99
C THR A 239 -12.41 3.26 12.67
N LYS A 240 -13.08 4.32 12.20
CA LYS A 240 -12.74 5.02 10.96
C LYS A 240 -11.27 5.48 10.92
N LEU A 241 -10.71 5.98 12.03
CA LEU A 241 -9.32 6.44 12.12
C LEU A 241 -8.29 5.30 12.02
N MET A 242 -8.69 4.05 12.18
CA MET A 242 -7.82 2.88 12.00
C MET A 242 -7.83 2.33 10.55
N ASN A 243 -8.59 2.95 9.66
CA ASN A 243 -8.67 2.58 8.25
C ASN A 243 -7.86 3.54 7.39
N SER A 244 -7.39 3.06 6.25
CA SER A 244 -6.81 3.91 5.21
C SER A 244 -7.78 5.02 4.81
N ASN A 245 -7.32 6.26 4.76
CA ASN A 245 -8.11 7.39 4.30
C ASN A 245 -7.99 7.56 2.79
N ASN A 246 -8.90 6.93 2.06
CA ASN A 246 -8.90 6.97 0.59
C ASN A 246 -9.69 8.18 0.03
N ASP A 247 -10.29 9.00 0.89
CA ASP A 247 -11.03 10.21 0.49
C ASP A 247 -10.08 11.40 0.39
N VAL A 248 -9.14 11.29 -0.54
CA VAL A 248 -8.04 12.23 -0.74
C VAL A 248 -7.87 12.57 -2.22
N ASP A 249 -7.26 13.72 -2.49
CA ASP A 249 -6.81 14.15 -3.82
C ASP A 249 -5.29 14.37 -3.71
N MET A 250 -4.52 13.37 -4.09
CA MET A 250 -3.07 13.32 -3.89
C MET A 250 -2.37 12.69 -5.08
N SER A 251 -1.17 13.17 -5.37
CA SER A 251 -0.26 12.58 -6.34
C SER A 251 1.18 12.65 -5.87
N ALA A 252 2.06 11.85 -6.48
CA ALA A 252 3.49 11.94 -6.30
C ALA A 252 4.22 11.57 -7.59
N ALA A 253 5.47 12.01 -7.70
CA ALA A 253 6.33 11.66 -8.82
C ALA A 253 7.79 11.50 -8.38
N LEU A 254 8.51 10.64 -9.08
CA LEU A 254 9.93 10.39 -8.91
C LEU A 254 10.63 10.49 -10.28
N VAL A 255 11.84 11.04 -10.30
CA VAL A 255 12.74 11.03 -11.44
C VAL A 255 13.91 10.10 -11.12
N LEU A 256 14.08 9.05 -11.89
CA LEU A 256 15.13 8.04 -11.75
C LEU A 256 15.94 7.97 -13.04
N CYS A 257 17.25 7.99 -12.95
CA CYS A 257 18.13 7.91 -14.12
C CYS A 257 19.45 7.20 -13.79
N SER A 258 20.28 7.00 -14.83
CA SER A 258 21.67 6.56 -14.64
C SER A 258 22.53 7.70 -14.07
N VAL A 259 23.60 7.35 -13.35
CA VAL A 259 24.61 8.30 -12.90
C VAL A 259 25.22 9.07 -14.07
N GLU A 260 25.43 8.42 -15.21
CA GLU A 260 25.88 9.08 -16.43
C GLU A 260 24.92 10.19 -16.88
N ARG A 261 23.62 9.87 -16.90
CA ARG A 261 22.58 10.83 -17.28
C ARG A 261 22.46 11.99 -16.28
N ALA A 262 22.47 11.69 -14.99
CA ALA A 262 22.44 12.71 -13.94
C ALA A 262 23.63 13.67 -14.03
N THR A 263 24.82 13.13 -14.32
CA THR A 263 26.05 13.91 -14.52
C THR A 263 25.96 14.78 -15.79
N ALA A 264 25.49 14.20 -16.91
CA ALA A 264 25.34 14.93 -18.18
C ALA A 264 24.34 16.10 -18.08
N LEU A 265 23.30 15.95 -17.24
CA LEU A 265 22.33 17.02 -16.96
C LEU A 265 22.82 18.04 -15.93
N GLY A 266 23.99 17.82 -15.31
CA GLY A 266 24.53 18.72 -14.27
C GLY A 266 23.72 18.69 -12.97
N ILE A 267 23.02 17.61 -12.68
CA ILE A 267 22.22 17.50 -11.44
C ILE A 267 23.18 17.43 -10.25
N ALA A 268 22.98 18.34 -9.29
CA ALA A 268 23.83 18.46 -8.12
C ALA A 268 23.85 17.19 -7.26
N ARG A 269 25.01 16.83 -6.70
CA ARG A 269 25.22 15.56 -6.00
C ARG A 269 24.38 15.42 -4.73
N ASP A 270 24.02 16.50 -4.09
CA ASP A 270 23.15 16.54 -2.91
C ASP A 270 21.68 16.18 -3.23
N LYS A 271 21.31 16.15 -4.51
CA LYS A 271 20.00 15.66 -4.98
C LYS A 271 19.94 14.14 -5.15
N TRP A 272 21.07 13.45 -5.12
CA TRP A 272 21.15 12.04 -5.48
C TRP A 272 20.82 11.13 -4.30
N VAL A 273 19.87 10.22 -4.54
CA VAL A 273 19.53 9.13 -3.61
C VAL A 273 19.60 7.81 -4.39
N PHE A 274 20.39 6.88 -3.91
CA PHE A 274 20.58 5.60 -4.57
C PHE A 274 19.63 4.55 -4.00
N PRO A 275 18.82 3.90 -4.83
CA PRO A 275 18.30 2.59 -4.51
C PRO A 275 19.48 1.62 -4.25
N GLN A 276 19.53 1.03 -3.07
CA GLN A 276 20.61 0.11 -2.68
C GLN A 276 20.36 -1.29 -3.20
N ALA A 277 19.15 -1.77 -2.97
CA ALA A 277 18.63 -3.04 -3.45
C ALA A 277 17.09 -3.02 -3.40
N GLY A 278 16.48 -4.00 -4.06
CA GLY A 278 15.05 -4.24 -3.99
C GLY A 278 14.70 -5.73 -4.02
N THR A 279 13.55 -6.07 -3.44
CA THR A 279 12.95 -7.41 -3.57
C THR A 279 11.46 -7.31 -3.85
N ASP A 280 10.90 -8.27 -4.59
CA ASP A 280 9.48 -8.37 -4.91
C ASP A 280 9.00 -9.80 -4.74
N CYS A 281 7.83 -10.02 -4.12
CA CYS A 281 7.23 -11.33 -3.97
C CYS A 281 5.73 -11.23 -3.66
N TYR A 282 5.07 -12.39 -3.73
CA TYR A 282 3.64 -12.53 -3.45
C TYR A 282 3.41 -13.68 -2.48
N GLU A 283 2.48 -13.50 -1.53
CA GLU A 283 1.87 -14.61 -0.81
C GLU A 283 1.05 -15.48 -1.77
N HIS A 284 0.61 -16.67 -1.33
CA HIS A 284 -0.46 -17.35 -2.05
C HIS A 284 -1.58 -16.36 -2.35
N ASN A 285 -1.98 -16.24 -3.61
CA ASN A 285 -2.88 -15.19 -4.09
C ASN A 285 -4.17 -15.12 -3.28
N PHE A 286 -4.75 -16.28 -2.96
CA PHE A 286 -5.97 -16.36 -2.17
C PHE A 286 -5.67 -16.46 -0.69
N ILE A 287 -6.31 -15.62 0.11
CA ILE A 287 -6.23 -15.72 1.56
C ILE A 287 -6.75 -17.08 2.06
N SER A 288 -7.70 -17.66 1.35
CA SER A 288 -8.22 -19.02 1.58
C SER A 288 -7.13 -20.09 1.60
N HIS A 289 -6.07 -19.93 0.82
CA HIS A 289 -4.97 -20.89 0.70
C HIS A 289 -3.85 -20.71 1.73
N ARG A 290 -3.79 -19.57 2.42
CA ARG A 290 -2.73 -19.30 3.39
C ARG A 290 -2.86 -20.20 4.60
N TRP A 291 -1.72 -20.64 5.10
CA TRP A 291 -1.72 -21.57 6.24
C TRP A 291 -2.27 -20.93 7.51
N SER A 292 -1.99 -19.67 7.74
CA SER A 292 -2.36 -18.93 8.94
C SER A 292 -2.72 -17.47 8.62
N PHE A 293 -3.53 -16.84 9.48
CA PHE A 293 -3.78 -15.39 9.49
C PHE A 293 -2.73 -14.61 10.30
N THR A 294 -1.81 -15.30 10.99
CA THR A 294 -0.81 -14.66 11.86
C THR A 294 0.62 -14.74 11.32
N ASP A 295 0.81 -15.40 10.18
CA ASP A 295 2.11 -15.55 9.52
C ASP A 295 2.04 -15.07 8.07
N THR A 296 3.08 -14.35 7.66
CA THR A 296 3.22 -13.80 6.30
C THR A 296 4.62 -14.13 5.77
N PRO A 297 4.84 -15.38 5.31
CA PRO A 297 6.14 -15.87 4.85
C PRO A 297 6.76 -15.02 3.73
N ALA A 298 5.95 -14.49 2.80
CA ALA A 298 6.46 -13.67 1.72
C ALA A 298 7.08 -12.35 2.24
N ILE A 299 6.49 -11.73 3.28
CA ILE A 299 7.09 -10.54 3.89
C ILE A 299 8.42 -10.89 4.54
N ARG A 300 8.48 -12.02 5.28
CA ARG A 300 9.70 -12.48 5.93
C ARG A 300 10.80 -12.79 4.92
N LEU A 301 10.52 -13.63 3.93
CA LEU A 301 11.50 -14.04 2.92
C LEU A 301 11.97 -12.85 2.06
N GLY A 302 11.05 -11.94 1.67
CA GLY A 302 11.41 -10.73 0.93
C GLY A 302 12.34 -9.81 1.74
N GLY A 303 12.06 -9.64 3.03
CA GLY A 303 12.90 -8.87 3.96
C GLY A 303 14.27 -9.52 4.19
N GLU A 304 14.33 -10.84 4.39
CA GLU A 304 15.57 -11.62 4.54
C GLU A 304 16.46 -11.51 3.30
N GLN A 305 15.89 -11.61 2.10
CA GLN A 305 16.64 -11.42 0.87
C GLN A 305 17.15 -9.99 0.71
N LEU A 306 16.36 -8.96 1.04
CA LEU A 306 16.84 -7.59 1.04
C LEU A 306 17.99 -7.39 2.02
N GLN A 307 17.90 -7.98 3.22
CA GLN A 307 18.98 -7.98 4.20
C GLN A 307 20.27 -8.63 3.65
N GLN A 308 20.16 -9.76 2.94
CA GLN A 308 21.30 -10.40 2.29
C GLN A 308 21.94 -9.50 1.24
N LEU A 309 21.14 -8.80 0.43
CA LEU A 309 21.63 -7.89 -0.62
C LEU A 309 22.30 -6.63 -0.05
N THR A 310 21.77 -6.08 1.04
CA THR A 310 22.25 -4.81 1.63
C THR A 310 23.24 -5.01 2.78
N GLY A 311 23.25 -6.18 3.40
CA GLY A 311 24.00 -6.48 4.63
C GLY A 311 23.43 -5.80 5.87
N LYS A 312 22.19 -5.25 5.82
CA LYS A 312 21.59 -4.44 6.89
C LYS A 312 20.22 -5.02 7.27
N HIS A 313 20.03 -5.35 8.56
CA HIS A 313 18.73 -5.79 9.09
C HIS A 313 17.73 -4.62 9.10
N THR A 314 16.42 -4.91 8.95
CA THR A 314 15.38 -3.87 8.87
C THR A 314 15.38 -2.93 10.08
N SER A 315 15.66 -3.43 11.29
CA SER A 315 15.72 -2.62 12.51
C SER A 315 16.88 -1.62 12.57
N GLU A 316 17.87 -1.73 11.67
CA GLU A 316 19.06 -0.89 11.62
C GLU A 316 18.91 0.30 10.66
N TYR A 317 17.78 0.42 9.96
CA TYR A 317 17.49 1.57 9.13
C TYR A 317 17.03 2.76 9.99
N ASP A 318 17.52 3.94 9.66
CA ASP A 318 17.22 5.19 10.37
C ASP A 318 15.78 5.66 10.09
N PHE A 319 15.34 5.44 8.86
CA PHE A 319 13.98 5.76 8.41
C PHE A 319 13.30 4.52 7.87
N ILE A 320 12.22 4.11 8.53
CA ILE A 320 11.38 2.98 8.12
C ILE A 320 10.01 3.50 7.74
N ASP A 321 9.45 3.01 6.63
CA ASP A 321 8.04 3.15 6.30
C ASP A 321 7.44 1.78 5.98
N LEU A 322 6.65 1.26 6.91
CA LEU A 322 5.87 0.06 6.72
C LEU A 322 4.49 0.42 6.17
N TYR A 323 4.03 -0.31 5.18
CA TYR A 323 2.70 -0.13 4.62
C TYR A 323 1.61 -0.30 5.69
N SER A 324 0.77 0.71 5.86
CA SER A 324 -0.08 0.89 7.04
C SER A 324 -1.54 1.14 6.69
N CYS A 325 -2.10 0.32 5.80
CA CYS A 325 -3.53 0.41 5.47
C CYS A 325 -4.45 0.10 6.67
N PHE A 326 -3.99 -0.76 7.59
CA PHE A 326 -4.65 -1.17 8.83
C PHE A 326 -3.60 -1.51 9.89
N PRO A 327 -3.95 -1.48 11.20
CA PRO A 327 -3.03 -1.87 12.27
C PRO A 327 -2.46 -3.29 12.14
N SER A 328 -3.28 -4.26 11.69
CA SER A 328 -2.80 -5.63 11.47
C SER A 328 -1.74 -5.71 10.38
N ALA A 329 -1.80 -4.89 9.33
CA ALA A 329 -0.75 -4.87 8.30
C ALA A 329 0.61 -4.49 8.89
N VAL A 330 0.65 -3.46 9.74
CA VAL A 330 1.88 -3.03 10.42
C VAL A 330 2.39 -4.10 11.38
N GLN A 331 1.50 -4.77 12.13
CA GLN A 331 1.88 -5.85 13.04
C GLN A 331 2.48 -7.05 12.29
N LEU A 332 1.83 -7.50 11.20
CA LEU A 332 2.33 -8.57 10.33
C LEU A 332 3.68 -8.20 9.71
N GLY A 333 3.80 -6.98 9.18
CA GLY A 333 5.05 -6.47 8.62
C GLY A 333 6.16 -6.40 9.67
N ALA A 334 5.89 -5.83 10.82
CA ALA A 334 6.86 -5.70 11.91
C ALA A 334 7.33 -7.06 12.44
N GLN A 335 6.39 -7.99 12.67
CA GLN A 335 6.70 -9.36 13.10
C GLN A 335 7.58 -10.08 12.08
N SER A 336 7.20 -10.04 10.80
CA SER A 336 7.91 -10.76 9.72
C SER A 336 9.30 -10.17 9.44
N LEU A 337 9.48 -8.86 9.62
CA LEU A 337 10.75 -8.15 9.40
C LEU A 337 11.62 -8.05 10.66
N GLY A 338 11.17 -8.62 11.78
CA GLY A 338 11.93 -8.63 13.03
C GLY A 338 12.11 -7.23 13.64
N VAL A 339 11.15 -6.31 13.46
CA VAL A 339 11.20 -4.96 14.03
C VAL A 339 10.19 -4.80 15.17
N SER A 340 10.56 -4.03 16.18
CA SER A 340 9.68 -3.77 17.32
C SER A 340 8.56 -2.81 16.96
N LEU A 341 7.33 -3.09 17.43
CA LEU A 341 6.22 -2.14 17.34
C LEU A 341 6.47 -0.81 18.07
N ASN A 342 7.45 -0.77 18.97
CA ASN A 342 7.85 0.46 19.66
C ASN A 342 8.82 1.33 18.86
N GLN A 343 9.41 0.79 17.78
CA GLN A 343 10.25 1.55 16.86
C GLN A 343 9.37 2.49 16.00
N GLN A 344 9.96 3.52 15.44
CA GLN A 344 9.30 4.39 14.46
C GLN A 344 9.11 3.63 13.14
N LEU A 345 7.87 3.25 12.83
CA LEU A 345 7.53 2.37 11.70
C LEU A 345 6.91 3.11 10.51
N THR A 346 6.83 4.42 10.57
CA THR A 346 6.39 5.26 9.46
C THR A 346 7.22 6.52 9.34
N SER A 347 7.53 6.91 8.14
CA SER A 347 8.18 8.18 7.81
C SER A 347 7.17 9.23 7.36
N THR A 348 5.97 8.81 6.94
CA THR A 348 4.92 9.67 6.39
C THR A 348 3.82 9.99 7.41
N GLY A 349 3.49 9.07 8.32
CA GLY A 349 2.33 9.09 9.21
C GLY A 349 1.26 8.06 8.84
N GLY A 350 1.49 7.24 7.80
CA GLY A 350 0.63 6.12 7.41
C GLY A 350 -0.63 6.51 6.64
N LEU A 351 -1.25 5.51 6.00
CA LEU A 351 -2.38 5.70 5.09
C LEU A 351 -3.62 6.32 5.76
N SER A 352 -3.79 6.16 7.07
CA SER A 352 -4.92 6.75 7.78
C SER A 352 -4.81 8.27 7.92
N PHE A 353 -3.61 8.78 8.15
CA PHE A 353 -3.37 10.20 8.46
C PHE A 353 -2.63 10.92 7.34
N ALA A 354 -1.54 10.35 6.82
CA ALA A 354 -0.85 10.95 5.69
C ALA A 354 -1.67 10.88 4.40
N GLY A 355 -2.65 10.01 4.33
CA GLY A 355 -3.54 9.80 3.19
C GLY A 355 -3.24 8.51 2.46
N GLY A 356 -4.28 7.88 1.94
CA GLY A 356 -4.23 6.61 1.21
C GLY A 356 -4.72 6.76 -0.24
N PRO A 357 -3.95 7.37 -1.14
CA PRO A 357 -4.34 7.50 -2.55
C PRO A 357 -4.22 6.16 -3.28
N PHE A 358 -4.94 5.13 -2.80
CA PHE A 358 -4.99 3.77 -3.32
C PHE A 358 -3.59 3.21 -3.68
N ASN A 359 -3.30 3.00 -4.97
CA ASN A 359 -2.04 2.39 -5.41
C ASN A 359 -0.80 3.29 -5.17
N ASN A 360 -0.99 4.59 -4.96
CA ASN A 360 0.12 5.56 -5.00
C ASN A 360 0.78 5.86 -3.64
N TYR A 361 0.24 5.39 -2.50
CA TYR A 361 0.78 5.76 -1.18
C TYR A 361 2.30 5.57 -1.05
N VAL A 362 2.83 4.46 -1.53
CA VAL A 362 4.25 4.13 -1.36
C VAL A 362 5.17 5.07 -2.15
N MET A 363 4.67 5.71 -3.23
CA MET A 363 5.47 6.75 -3.91
C MET A 363 5.67 7.98 -3.01
N ASN A 364 4.66 8.35 -2.20
CA ASN A 364 4.82 9.39 -1.17
C ASN A 364 5.80 8.94 -0.07
N ALA A 365 5.81 7.66 0.32
CA ALA A 365 6.75 7.12 1.28
C ALA A 365 8.20 7.17 0.75
N ILE A 366 8.41 6.80 -0.51
CA ILE A 366 9.73 6.89 -1.16
C ILE A 366 10.19 8.35 -1.27
N ALA A 367 9.32 9.26 -1.71
CA ALA A 367 9.62 10.69 -1.79
C ALA A 367 9.99 11.28 -0.42
N THR A 368 9.26 10.94 0.63
CA THR A 368 9.56 11.34 2.01
C THR A 368 10.90 10.74 2.48
N THR A 369 11.18 9.48 2.14
CA THR A 369 12.45 8.82 2.45
C THR A 369 13.62 9.51 1.75
N MET A 370 13.46 9.85 0.45
CA MET A 370 14.46 10.62 -0.29
C MET A 370 14.79 11.95 0.38
N HIS A 371 13.75 12.70 0.77
CA HIS A 371 13.93 13.96 1.48
C HIS A 371 14.73 13.79 2.77
N LYS A 372 14.34 12.83 3.62
CA LYS A 372 14.99 12.56 4.91
C LYS A 372 16.45 12.12 4.79
N VAL A 373 16.78 11.23 3.85
CA VAL A 373 18.18 10.80 3.65
C VAL A 373 19.02 11.90 3.01
N ARG A 374 18.44 12.83 2.23
CA ARG A 374 19.14 14.03 1.75
C ARG A 374 19.47 15.01 2.88
N GLU A 375 18.54 15.20 3.84
CA GLU A 375 18.79 16.02 5.03
C GLU A 375 19.81 15.38 5.98
N GLN A 376 19.87 14.05 6.02
CA GLN A 376 20.80 13.27 6.85
C GLN A 376 21.60 12.29 6.00
N PRO A 377 22.67 12.75 5.31
CA PRO A 377 23.38 11.95 4.28
C PRO A 377 24.02 10.64 4.76
N GLN A 378 24.16 10.42 6.06
CA GLN A 378 24.66 9.16 6.62
C GLN A 378 23.52 8.17 6.93
N ALA A 379 22.27 8.63 6.87
CA ALA A 379 21.13 7.81 7.19
C ALA A 379 20.71 6.92 6.01
N HIS A 380 20.05 5.82 6.36
CA HIS A 380 19.49 4.85 5.42
C HIS A 380 17.98 4.75 5.59
N GLY A 381 17.28 4.66 4.47
CA GLY A 381 15.82 4.48 4.45
C GLY A 381 15.44 3.07 4.01
N PHE A 382 14.34 2.57 4.57
CA PHE A 382 13.71 1.31 4.21
C PHE A 382 12.22 1.55 3.95
N VAL A 383 11.73 0.98 2.87
CA VAL A 383 10.30 1.03 2.49
C VAL A 383 9.81 -0.39 2.24
N TRP A 384 8.75 -0.79 2.95
CA TRP A 384 7.97 -1.97 2.61
C TRP A 384 6.63 -1.55 2.04
N ALA A 385 6.36 -2.02 0.83
CA ALA A 385 5.14 -1.80 0.09
C ALA A 385 4.26 -3.05 0.09
N ASN A 386 2.93 -2.85 0.17
CA ASN A 386 1.97 -3.95 0.23
C ASN A 386 0.75 -3.65 -0.66
N GLY A 387 0.20 -4.71 -1.26
CA GLY A 387 -1.04 -4.66 -2.04
C GLY A 387 -1.94 -5.86 -1.77
N GLY A 388 -3.23 -5.70 -2.02
CA GLY A 388 -4.24 -6.72 -1.77
C GLY A 388 -4.47 -6.97 -0.28
N TYR A 389 -4.56 -8.22 0.12
CA TYR A 389 -4.79 -8.65 1.51
C TYR A 389 -3.48 -9.14 2.15
N ALA A 390 -2.49 -8.26 2.28
CA ALA A 390 -1.11 -8.62 2.55
C ALA A 390 -0.64 -9.71 1.57
N THR A 391 -0.88 -9.46 0.27
CA THR A 391 -0.64 -10.45 -0.79
C THR A 391 0.57 -10.12 -1.64
N LYS A 392 0.71 -8.85 -2.04
CA LYS A 392 1.74 -8.39 -2.98
C LYS A 392 2.73 -7.52 -2.23
N HIS A 393 4.02 -7.84 -2.29
CA HIS A 393 5.03 -7.15 -1.52
C HIS A 393 6.18 -6.68 -2.41
N ALA A 394 6.69 -5.48 -2.10
CA ALA A 394 7.92 -4.97 -2.65
C ALA A 394 8.70 -4.25 -1.54
N PHE A 395 10.01 -4.34 -1.60
CA PHE A 395 10.91 -3.78 -0.60
C PHE A 395 12.00 -2.97 -1.29
N GLY A 396 12.39 -1.86 -0.68
CA GLY A 396 13.48 -1.03 -1.16
C GLY A 396 14.29 -0.42 -0.04
N ALA A 397 15.57 -0.31 -0.28
CA ALA A 397 16.53 0.36 0.61
C ALA A 397 17.15 1.56 -0.12
N TYR A 398 17.35 2.68 0.60
CA TYR A 398 17.74 3.96 0.04
C TYR A 398 18.84 4.63 0.87
N ALA A 399 19.84 5.23 0.19
CA ALA A 399 20.90 6.03 0.83
C ALA A 399 21.45 7.08 -0.15
N THR A 400 22.15 8.09 0.35
CA THR A 400 22.89 9.06 -0.49
C THR A 400 24.22 8.54 -0.96
N THR A 401 24.72 7.44 -0.38
CA THR A 401 25.91 6.71 -0.85
C THR A 401 25.51 5.63 -1.85
N PRO A 402 26.29 5.41 -2.91
CA PRO A 402 25.98 4.38 -3.90
C PRO A 402 26.11 2.97 -3.30
N PRO A 403 25.35 1.99 -3.81
CA PRO A 403 25.51 0.60 -3.40
C PRO A 403 26.91 0.07 -3.78
N LYS A 404 27.51 -0.66 -2.86
CA LYS A 404 28.91 -1.12 -2.99
C LYS A 404 29.16 -1.97 -4.25
N ASN A 405 28.19 -2.80 -4.62
CA ASN A 405 28.28 -3.74 -5.75
C ASN A 405 27.29 -3.42 -6.88
N GLY A 406 26.82 -2.16 -6.98
CA GLY A 406 25.71 -1.78 -7.86
C GLY A 406 24.36 -2.18 -7.30
N PHE A 407 23.28 -1.74 -7.95
CA PHE A 407 21.91 -2.10 -7.58
C PHE A 407 21.69 -3.60 -7.78
N ALA A 408 21.10 -4.25 -6.79
CA ALA A 408 20.75 -5.67 -6.82
C ALA A 408 19.26 -5.88 -6.57
N HIS A 409 18.69 -6.88 -7.25
CA HIS A 409 17.28 -7.27 -7.10
C HIS A 409 17.16 -8.80 -6.95
N SER A 410 16.25 -9.23 -6.10
CA SER A 410 15.94 -10.64 -5.88
C SER A 410 14.44 -10.86 -5.67
N SER A 411 14.00 -12.11 -5.82
CA SER A 411 12.62 -12.53 -5.54
C SER A 411 12.61 -13.92 -4.92
N PRO A 412 12.07 -14.10 -3.70
CA PRO A 412 11.91 -15.39 -3.07
C PRO A 412 10.66 -16.17 -3.54
N GLN A 413 10.10 -15.84 -4.70
CA GLN A 413 8.80 -16.37 -5.12
C GLN A 413 8.76 -17.89 -5.16
N ASN A 414 9.81 -18.55 -5.65
CA ASN A 414 9.87 -20.01 -5.69
C ASN A 414 9.80 -20.65 -4.29
N GLU A 415 10.37 -19.99 -3.29
CA GLU A 415 10.32 -20.43 -1.89
C GLU A 415 8.90 -20.27 -1.32
N VAL A 416 8.24 -19.15 -1.62
CA VAL A 416 6.84 -18.92 -1.22
C VAL A 416 5.89 -19.89 -1.90
N ASP A 417 6.05 -20.14 -3.20
CA ASP A 417 5.18 -21.04 -3.96
C ASP A 417 5.26 -22.50 -3.50
N ALA A 418 6.41 -22.89 -2.94
CA ALA A 418 6.65 -24.22 -2.37
C ALA A 418 6.01 -24.41 -0.98
N LEU A 419 5.51 -23.35 -0.34
CA LEU A 419 4.87 -23.46 0.97
C LEU A 419 3.53 -24.19 0.89
N PRO A 420 3.14 -24.90 1.98
CA PRO A 420 1.88 -25.63 2.00
C PRO A 420 0.67 -24.69 1.86
N LYS A 421 -0.33 -25.16 1.11
CA LYS A 421 -1.63 -24.48 0.93
C LYS A 421 -2.71 -25.20 1.70
N ARG A 422 -3.58 -24.44 2.37
CA ARG A 422 -4.81 -25.00 2.92
C ARG A 422 -5.75 -25.38 1.79
N GLN A 423 -6.39 -26.51 1.94
CA GLN A 423 -7.55 -26.91 1.12
C GLN A 423 -8.76 -26.09 1.57
N VAL A 424 -9.63 -25.76 0.63
CA VAL A 424 -10.84 -24.95 0.85
C VAL A 424 -12.08 -25.81 0.65
N ALA A 425 -13.03 -25.71 1.56
CA ALA A 425 -14.35 -26.29 1.41
C ALA A 425 -15.35 -25.20 0.99
N ASN A 426 -16.25 -25.51 0.08
CA ASN A 426 -17.39 -24.65 -0.20
C ASN A 426 -18.46 -24.78 0.92
N ALA A 427 -19.49 -23.93 0.91
CA ALA A 427 -20.49 -23.91 1.97
C ALA A 427 -21.22 -25.26 2.14
N ALA A 428 -21.59 -25.91 1.03
CA ALA A 428 -22.29 -27.19 1.08
C ALA A 428 -21.43 -28.33 1.65
N GLU A 429 -20.11 -28.28 1.46
CA GLU A 429 -19.15 -29.25 2.02
C GLU A 429 -18.81 -28.96 3.49
N ALA A 430 -19.03 -27.72 3.95
CA ALA A 430 -18.62 -27.24 5.26
C ALA A 430 -19.70 -27.41 6.35
N VAL A 431 -20.83 -28.06 6.03
CA VAL A 431 -21.93 -28.23 6.98
C VAL A 431 -21.49 -29.00 8.22
N GLY A 432 -21.80 -28.47 9.39
CA GLY A 432 -21.53 -29.15 10.65
C GLY A 432 -20.56 -28.41 11.58
N PRO A 433 -19.86 -29.11 12.46
CA PRO A 433 -18.98 -28.50 13.44
C PRO A 433 -17.72 -27.95 12.79
N ALA A 434 -17.27 -26.79 13.30
CA ALA A 434 -16.05 -26.12 12.91
C ALA A 434 -15.43 -25.37 14.10
N LYS A 435 -14.24 -24.82 13.92
CA LYS A 435 -13.57 -23.97 14.90
C LYS A 435 -13.29 -22.61 14.29
N LEU A 436 -13.68 -21.55 14.97
CA LEU A 436 -13.46 -20.19 14.48
C LEU A 436 -11.96 -19.89 14.40
N GLU A 437 -11.46 -19.52 13.21
CA GLU A 437 -10.05 -19.21 12.97
C GLU A 437 -9.78 -17.70 13.06
N ALA A 438 -10.65 -16.90 12.46
CA ALA A 438 -10.56 -15.44 12.42
C ALA A 438 -11.94 -14.85 12.08
N TYR A 439 -12.19 -13.62 12.47
CA TYR A 439 -13.47 -12.97 12.17
C TYR A 439 -13.36 -11.45 12.10
N SER A 440 -14.34 -10.85 11.47
CA SER A 440 -14.63 -9.42 11.51
C SER A 440 -16.14 -9.21 11.69
N VAL A 441 -16.53 -8.07 12.26
CA VAL A 441 -17.94 -7.67 12.38
C VAL A 441 -18.12 -6.32 11.70
N MET A 442 -18.85 -6.32 10.59
CA MET A 442 -19.14 -5.10 9.86
C MET A 442 -20.22 -4.28 10.58
N HIS A 443 -20.04 -2.96 10.58
CA HIS A 443 -20.96 -2.03 11.25
C HIS A 443 -21.62 -1.11 10.23
N GLY A 444 -22.91 -0.88 10.43
CA GLY A 444 -23.68 0.08 9.67
C GLY A 444 -23.27 1.53 9.90
N ARG A 445 -23.85 2.44 9.13
CA ARG A 445 -23.61 3.88 9.31
C ARG A 445 -24.14 4.42 10.62
N ASN A 446 -25.12 3.75 11.21
CA ASN A 446 -25.66 4.02 12.55
C ASN A 446 -24.73 3.56 13.70
N GLY A 447 -23.63 2.86 13.38
CA GLY A 447 -22.68 2.32 14.35
C GLY A 447 -23.03 0.95 14.93
N ASN A 448 -24.15 0.35 14.52
CA ASN A 448 -24.56 -0.97 15.00
C ASN A 448 -23.86 -2.09 14.25
N PRO A 449 -23.54 -3.23 14.90
CA PRO A 449 -23.06 -4.42 14.23
C PRO A 449 -24.14 -4.98 13.30
N GLU A 450 -23.77 -5.42 12.09
CA GLU A 450 -24.71 -5.87 11.05
C GLU A 450 -24.35 -7.25 10.52
N THR A 451 -23.09 -7.49 10.17
CA THR A 451 -22.68 -8.71 9.48
C THR A 451 -21.35 -9.23 10.04
N ILE A 452 -21.36 -10.48 10.45
CA ILE A 452 -20.15 -11.24 10.77
C ILE A 452 -19.58 -11.81 9.48
N CYS A 453 -18.29 -11.65 9.27
CA CYS A 453 -17.51 -12.39 8.27
C CYS A 453 -16.48 -13.24 9.02
N ALA A 454 -16.41 -14.53 8.72
CA ALA A 454 -15.58 -15.45 9.48
C ALA A 454 -14.85 -16.46 8.59
N SER A 455 -13.65 -16.81 9.00
CA SER A 455 -12.90 -17.98 8.55
C SER A 455 -12.95 -19.05 9.62
N VAL A 456 -13.23 -20.28 9.24
CA VAL A 456 -13.30 -21.42 10.15
C VAL A 456 -12.44 -22.60 9.66
N ILE A 457 -11.99 -23.42 10.58
CA ILE A 457 -11.28 -24.68 10.31
C ILE A 457 -12.21 -25.85 10.62
N LEU A 458 -12.42 -26.70 9.63
CA LEU A 458 -13.21 -27.92 9.73
C LEU A 458 -12.42 -29.04 10.45
N PRO A 459 -13.06 -30.10 10.94
CA PRO A 459 -12.38 -31.25 11.56
C PRO A 459 -11.35 -31.93 10.67
N ASP A 460 -11.50 -31.86 9.35
CA ASP A 460 -10.57 -32.39 8.35
C ASP A 460 -9.45 -31.42 7.96
N LEU A 461 -9.32 -30.29 8.69
CA LEU A 461 -8.34 -29.23 8.54
C LEU A 461 -8.52 -28.34 7.29
N ARG A 462 -9.55 -28.54 6.49
CA ARG A 462 -9.90 -27.59 5.42
C ARG A 462 -10.39 -26.27 6.03
N ARG A 463 -10.17 -25.18 5.29
CA ARG A 463 -10.75 -23.87 5.62
C ARG A 463 -12.10 -23.74 4.94
N ALA A 464 -13.06 -23.13 5.63
CA ALA A 464 -14.30 -22.67 5.06
C ALA A 464 -14.59 -21.22 5.49
N TRP A 465 -15.43 -20.58 4.74
CA TRP A 465 -15.89 -19.21 5.02
C TRP A 465 -17.31 -19.25 5.54
N ALA A 466 -17.65 -18.30 6.41
CA ALA A 466 -18.98 -18.19 6.98
C ALA A 466 -19.38 -16.73 7.16
N THR A 467 -20.69 -16.46 7.13
CA THR A 467 -21.27 -15.16 7.46
C THR A 467 -22.46 -15.33 8.39
N SER A 468 -22.80 -14.30 9.16
CA SER A 468 -24.03 -14.24 9.91
C SER A 468 -24.52 -12.80 10.03
N ASN A 469 -25.86 -12.63 10.02
CA ASN A 469 -26.50 -11.34 10.29
C ASN A 469 -27.22 -11.35 11.65
N ASP A 470 -26.90 -12.29 12.52
CA ASP A 470 -27.38 -12.31 13.89
C ASP A 470 -26.72 -11.15 14.68
N VAL A 471 -27.52 -10.13 14.99
CA VAL A 471 -27.06 -8.92 15.67
C VAL A 471 -26.62 -9.20 17.12
N GLN A 472 -27.26 -10.17 17.81
CA GLN A 472 -26.89 -10.51 19.17
C GLN A 472 -25.50 -11.20 19.15
N LEU A 473 -25.32 -12.19 18.30
CA LEU A 473 -24.02 -12.84 18.13
C LEU A 473 -22.94 -11.84 17.70
N ALA A 474 -23.25 -10.97 16.75
CA ALA A 474 -22.32 -9.93 16.28
C ALA A 474 -21.88 -8.98 17.42
N THR A 475 -22.81 -8.63 18.31
CA THR A 475 -22.50 -7.80 19.49
C THR A 475 -21.58 -8.54 20.46
N GLU A 476 -21.89 -9.80 20.79
CA GLU A 476 -21.05 -10.62 21.67
C GLU A 476 -19.64 -10.84 21.10
N MET A 477 -19.52 -10.99 19.78
CA MET A 477 -18.23 -11.13 19.10
C MET A 477 -17.35 -9.87 19.15
N CYS A 478 -17.96 -8.71 19.42
CA CYS A 478 -17.21 -7.47 19.67
C CYS A 478 -16.73 -7.32 21.14
N GLU A 479 -17.30 -8.06 22.07
CA GLU A 479 -17.05 -7.89 23.52
C GLU A 479 -16.05 -8.89 24.10
N ARG A 480 -15.97 -10.09 23.54
CA ARG A 480 -15.09 -11.17 24.04
C ARG A 480 -14.36 -11.90 22.92
N GLU A 481 -13.37 -12.73 23.29
CA GLU A 481 -12.62 -13.56 22.33
C GLU A 481 -13.48 -14.70 21.80
N TRP A 482 -13.46 -14.86 20.49
CA TRP A 482 -14.16 -15.92 19.79
C TRP A 482 -13.23 -16.82 18.95
N VAL A 483 -12.00 -16.39 18.66
CA VAL A 483 -11.05 -17.24 17.94
C VAL A 483 -10.77 -18.50 18.75
N GLY A 484 -10.90 -19.65 18.08
CA GLY A 484 -10.75 -20.96 18.72
C GLY A 484 -12.03 -21.53 19.31
N VAL A 485 -13.14 -20.78 19.35
CA VAL A 485 -14.43 -21.26 19.86
C VAL A 485 -15.05 -22.25 18.86
N PRO A 486 -15.61 -23.40 19.33
CA PRO A 486 -16.41 -24.28 18.49
C PRO A 486 -17.68 -23.58 17.99
N VAL A 487 -17.96 -23.75 16.71
CA VAL A 487 -19.12 -23.18 16.00
C VAL A 487 -19.72 -24.25 15.07
N ARG A 488 -20.83 -23.95 14.43
CA ARG A 488 -21.45 -24.80 13.40
C ARG A 488 -21.73 -23.97 12.16
N LEU A 489 -21.77 -24.65 11.02
CA LEU A 489 -22.18 -24.05 9.74
C LEU A 489 -23.39 -24.81 9.18
N ASP A 490 -24.27 -24.08 8.53
CA ASP A 490 -25.30 -24.63 7.66
C ASP A 490 -24.82 -24.76 6.20
N ASP A 491 -25.66 -25.25 5.31
CA ASP A 491 -25.38 -25.45 3.89
C ASP A 491 -25.28 -24.16 3.06
N ALA A 492 -25.72 -23.05 3.61
CA ALA A 492 -25.58 -21.71 3.04
C ALA A 492 -24.28 -21.00 3.51
N GLY A 493 -23.50 -21.62 4.40
CA GLY A 493 -22.32 -21.02 5.03
C GLY A 493 -22.70 -20.01 6.13
N THR A 494 -23.88 -20.19 6.77
CA THR A 494 -24.27 -19.36 7.92
C THR A 494 -23.53 -19.81 9.16
N LEU A 495 -22.91 -18.89 9.87
CA LEU A 495 -22.29 -19.14 11.17
C LEU A 495 -23.39 -19.25 12.24
N LEU A 496 -23.41 -20.39 12.92
CA LEU A 496 -24.28 -20.71 14.04
C LEU A 496 -23.41 -20.90 15.30
N ALA A 497 -23.76 -20.23 16.42
CA ALA A 497 -23.01 -20.29 17.68
C ALA A 497 -23.75 -21.13 18.73
#